data_da10b57b02e5424cd676f6313813ca7a
#
_entry.id   da10b57b02e5424cd676f6313813ca7a
#
_cell.length_a   1.000
_cell.length_b   1.000
_cell.length_c   1.000
_cell.angle_alpha   90.00
_cell.angle_beta   90.00
_cell.angle_gamma   90.00
#
_symmetry.space_group_name_H-M   'P 1'
#
loop_
_entity.id
_entity.type
_entity.pdbx_description
1 polymer ?
#
loop_
_entity_poly.entity_id
_entity_poly.type
_entity_poly.pdbx_seq_one_letter_code
_entity_poly.pdbx_strand_id
1 'polypeptide(L)'
;MLNVEQVNQYYGGSHILRGLGFEAQLGEVTVVLGRNGVGKTTLLKSLMGVVSIKSGSIKLDGQAIDKLKPYERVRLGVGYVPQGREIFGRLTVEENLQMGLASKPGSTPLPEQLFELFPVLKQMLHRRGGDLSGGQQQQLAIARALAAGPKLLILDEPTEGIQPSIIKDIGRAIRKLADEGLNGQKMAVVLVEQFYDFAAELADQYLVMERGEIIKRGRGADMVADGVRQLMSI
;
A
#
# COMPACT_ATOMS: atom_id res chain seq x y z
N MET A 1 -15.05 -4.50 -0.69
CA MET A 1 -13.89 -4.64 0.20
C MET A 1 -13.55 -3.29 0.85
N LEU A 2 -12.73 -2.42 0.29
CA LEU A 2 -12.59 -1.03 0.71
C LEU A 2 -13.56 -0.16 -0.09
N ASN A 3 -14.30 0.71 0.61
CA ASN A 3 -15.17 1.70 -0.01
C ASN A 3 -14.86 3.07 0.60
N VAL A 4 -14.60 4.05 -0.25
CA VAL A 4 -14.27 5.45 0.09
C VAL A 4 -15.29 6.33 -0.60
N GLU A 5 -16.05 7.13 0.17
CA GLU A 5 -17.16 7.94 -0.35
C GLU A 5 -17.02 9.38 0.09
N GLN A 6 -16.93 10.30 -0.88
CA GLN A 6 -16.98 11.75 -0.69
C GLN A 6 -16.05 12.28 0.42
N VAL A 7 -14.84 11.73 0.50
CA VAL A 7 -13.88 12.05 1.56
C VAL A 7 -13.31 13.44 1.35
N ASN A 8 -13.45 14.27 2.37
CA ASN A 8 -12.85 15.58 2.46
C ASN A 8 -11.88 15.65 3.66
N GLN A 9 -10.67 16.14 3.40
CA GLN A 9 -9.65 16.29 4.44
C GLN A 9 -8.99 17.68 4.34
N TYR A 10 -8.66 18.23 5.49
CA TYR A 10 -8.06 19.55 5.62
C TYR A 10 -6.85 19.52 6.56
N TYR A 11 -5.84 20.33 6.25
CA TYR A 11 -4.81 20.75 7.20
C TYR A 11 -5.02 22.24 7.49
N GLY A 12 -5.53 22.54 8.69
CA GLY A 12 -5.98 23.90 9.01
C GLY A 12 -7.03 24.38 8.02
N GLY A 13 -6.76 25.47 7.32
CA GLY A 13 -7.63 26.00 6.27
C GLY A 13 -7.43 25.41 4.88
N SER A 14 -6.41 24.58 4.68
CA SER A 14 -6.09 24.02 3.37
C SER A 14 -6.88 22.76 3.08
N HIS A 15 -7.74 22.77 2.05
CA HIS A 15 -8.52 21.63 1.58
C HIS A 15 -7.66 20.72 0.71
N ILE A 16 -7.26 19.57 1.22
CA ILE A 16 -6.31 18.66 0.57
C ILE A 16 -7.01 17.56 -0.21
N LEU A 17 -8.01 16.87 0.39
CA LEU A 17 -8.82 15.88 -0.33
C LEU A 17 -10.22 16.46 -0.52
N ARG A 18 -10.75 16.37 -1.74
CA ARG A 18 -11.94 17.10 -2.16
C ARG A 18 -12.98 16.15 -2.74
N GLY A 19 -13.87 15.66 -1.88
CA GLY A 19 -14.96 14.76 -2.30
C GLY A 19 -14.46 13.45 -2.93
N LEU A 20 -13.29 12.97 -2.49
CA LEU A 20 -12.63 11.82 -3.09
C LEU A 20 -13.40 10.54 -2.79
N GLY A 21 -13.62 9.71 -3.82
CA GLY A 21 -14.33 8.44 -3.66
C GLY A 21 -13.86 7.38 -4.65
N PHE A 22 -13.65 6.14 -4.17
CA PHE A 22 -13.30 4.98 -4.98
C PHE A 22 -13.54 3.69 -4.19
N GLU A 23 -13.45 2.57 -4.89
CA GLU A 23 -13.49 1.23 -4.30
C GLU A 23 -12.21 0.46 -4.63
N ALA A 24 -11.80 -0.45 -3.73
CA ALA A 24 -10.78 -1.45 -4.01
C ALA A 24 -11.32 -2.84 -3.65
N GLN A 25 -11.21 -3.79 -4.57
CA GLN A 25 -11.79 -5.11 -4.47
C GLN A 25 -10.74 -6.18 -4.13
N LEU A 26 -11.17 -7.28 -3.51
CA LEU A 26 -10.31 -8.45 -3.28
C LEU A 26 -9.86 -9.05 -4.62
N GLY A 27 -8.58 -9.37 -4.71
CA GLY A 27 -7.99 -9.91 -5.91
C GLY A 27 -7.62 -8.87 -6.96
N GLU A 28 -7.77 -7.58 -6.65
CA GLU A 28 -7.43 -6.48 -7.58
C GLU A 28 -6.36 -5.56 -7.01
N VAL A 29 -5.56 -5.00 -7.92
CA VAL A 29 -4.64 -3.89 -7.66
C VAL A 29 -5.27 -2.60 -8.15
N THR A 30 -5.67 -1.75 -7.22
CA THR A 30 -6.15 -0.40 -7.49
C THR A 30 -4.98 0.57 -7.41
N VAL A 31 -4.57 1.12 -8.55
CA VAL A 31 -3.46 2.06 -8.61
C VAL A 31 -3.97 3.49 -8.52
N VAL A 32 -3.34 4.28 -7.64
CA VAL A 32 -3.58 5.72 -7.51
C VAL A 32 -2.36 6.46 -8.05
N LEU A 33 -2.51 7.06 -9.21
CA LEU A 33 -1.48 7.82 -9.89
C LEU A 33 -1.65 9.32 -9.65
N GLY A 34 -0.53 10.04 -9.61
CA GLY A 34 -0.53 11.49 -9.49
C GLY A 34 0.86 12.03 -9.18
N ARG A 35 1.08 13.30 -9.44
CA ARG A 35 2.35 13.99 -9.17
C ARG A 35 2.55 14.20 -7.68
N ASN A 36 3.74 14.68 -7.31
CA ASN A 36 4.01 15.07 -5.93
C ASN A 36 3.11 16.24 -5.50
N GLY A 37 2.63 16.18 -4.27
CA GLY A 37 1.82 17.25 -3.68
C GLY A 37 0.33 17.22 -4.05
N VAL A 38 -0.16 16.27 -4.87
CA VAL A 38 -1.59 16.20 -5.25
C VAL A 38 -2.50 15.64 -4.16
N GLY A 39 -1.94 15.10 -3.04
CA GLY A 39 -2.72 14.58 -1.92
C GLY A 39 -2.65 13.07 -1.71
N LYS A 40 -1.86 12.31 -2.49
CA LYS A 40 -1.76 10.84 -2.40
C LYS A 40 -1.43 10.34 -0.99
N THR A 41 -0.34 10.83 -0.40
CA THR A 41 0.06 10.44 0.97
C THR A 41 -0.98 10.87 2.01
N THR A 42 -1.68 11.99 1.80
CA THR A 42 -2.80 12.41 2.68
C THR A 42 -3.96 11.43 2.58
N LEU A 43 -4.28 10.95 1.37
CA LEU A 43 -5.26 9.89 1.18
C LEU A 43 -4.88 8.65 1.98
N LEU A 44 -3.65 8.14 1.84
CA LEU A 44 -3.20 6.95 2.54
C LEU A 44 -3.20 7.14 4.07
N LYS A 45 -2.75 8.30 4.56
CA LYS A 45 -2.82 8.64 5.99
C LYS A 45 -4.26 8.69 6.49
N SER A 46 -5.22 9.14 5.66
CA SER A 46 -6.64 9.12 5.99
C SER A 46 -7.21 7.70 6.01
N LEU A 47 -6.83 6.83 5.04
CA LEU A 47 -7.19 5.42 5.04
C LEU A 47 -6.65 4.67 6.26
N MET A 48 -5.46 5.05 6.74
CA MET A 48 -4.84 4.48 7.94
C MET A 48 -5.35 5.09 9.25
N GLY A 49 -6.10 6.20 9.22
CA GLY A 49 -6.56 6.90 10.42
C GLY A 49 -5.48 7.69 11.15
N VAL A 50 -4.33 7.92 10.51
CA VAL A 50 -3.28 8.82 11.00
C VAL A 50 -3.74 10.27 10.91
N VAL A 51 -4.54 10.58 9.89
CA VAL A 51 -5.17 11.90 9.69
C VAL A 51 -6.68 11.69 9.62
N SER A 52 -7.42 12.51 10.38
CA SER A 52 -8.88 12.47 10.38
C SER A 52 -9.45 13.12 9.13
N ILE A 53 -10.50 12.52 8.57
CA ILE A 53 -11.31 13.13 7.52
C ILE A 53 -12.30 14.13 8.15
N LYS A 54 -12.67 15.15 7.40
CA LYS A 54 -13.67 16.15 7.84
C LYS A 54 -15.10 15.71 7.54
N SER A 55 -15.30 15.06 6.42
CA SER A 55 -16.57 14.50 5.95
C SER A 55 -16.35 13.37 4.96
N GLY A 56 -17.42 12.67 4.63
CA GLY A 56 -17.39 11.47 3.83
C GLY A 56 -17.35 10.21 4.69
N SER A 57 -17.11 9.06 4.08
CA SER A 57 -17.01 7.77 4.79
C SER A 57 -15.91 6.88 4.24
N ILE A 58 -15.32 6.06 5.11
CA ILE A 58 -14.37 5.00 4.75
C ILE A 58 -14.88 3.72 5.39
N LYS A 59 -15.15 2.70 4.56
CA LYS A 59 -15.66 1.40 5.02
C LYS A 59 -14.72 0.28 4.57
N LEU A 60 -14.51 -0.68 5.44
CA LEU A 60 -13.79 -1.93 5.15
C LEU A 60 -14.75 -3.10 5.39
N ASP A 61 -15.05 -3.87 4.35
CA ASP A 61 -16.08 -4.94 4.38
C ASP A 61 -17.44 -4.48 4.94
N GLY A 62 -17.86 -3.28 4.57
CA GLY A 62 -19.10 -2.66 5.04
C GLY A 62 -19.02 -2.01 6.42
N GLN A 63 -17.97 -2.27 7.20
CA GLN A 63 -17.76 -1.64 8.49
C GLN A 63 -17.13 -0.25 8.34
N ALA A 64 -17.73 0.77 8.93
CA ALA A 64 -17.15 2.12 8.98
C ALA A 64 -15.87 2.12 9.83
N ILE A 65 -14.78 2.66 9.26
CA ILE A 65 -13.47 2.74 9.90
C ILE A 65 -12.95 4.17 10.05
N ASP A 66 -13.68 5.18 9.58
CA ASP A 66 -13.25 6.58 9.56
C ASP A 66 -12.93 7.14 10.96
N LYS A 67 -13.55 6.64 12.01
CA LYS A 67 -13.30 7.03 13.41
C LYS A 67 -12.34 6.11 14.16
N LEU A 68 -11.93 4.99 13.56
CA LEU A 68 -11.03 4.03 14.18
C LEU A 68 -9.58 4.54 14.15
N LYS A 69 -8.84 4.25 15.22
CA LYS A 69 -7.41 4.53 15.33
C LYS A 69 -6.59 3.61 14.42
N PRO A 70 -5.34 3.96 14.04
CA PRO A 70 -4.52 3.14 13.16
C PRO A 70 -4.40 1.68 13.58
N TYR A 71 -4.13 1.40 14.86
CA TYR A 71 -3.97 0.05 15.35
C TYR A 71 -5.27 -0.79 15.28
N GLU A 72 -6.45 -0.15 15.37
CA GLU A 72 -7.74 -0.81 15.22
C GLU A 72 -7.95 -1.23 13.76
N ARG A 73 -7.57 -0.36 12.80
CA ARG A 73 -7.63 -0.68 11.36
C ARG A 73 -6.68 -1.81 11.00
N VAL A 74 -5.48 -1.85 11.59
CA VAL A 74 -4.55 -2.98 11.44
C VAL A 74 -5.17 -4.28 11.95
N ARG A 75 -5.84 -4.28 13.09
CA ARG A 75 -6.55 -5.45 13.63
C ARG A 75 -7.68 -5.92 12.73
N LEU A 76 -8.30 -5.03 11.96
CA LEU A 76 -9.30 -5.36 10.94
C LEU A 76 -8.70 -5.90 9.64
N GLY A 77 -7.37 -5.96 9.55
CA GLY A 77 -6.66 -6.52 8.40
C GLY A 77 -6.18 -5.50 7.37
N VAL A 78 -5.86 -4.27 7.79
CA VAL A 78 -5.18 -3.29 6.94
C VAL A 78 -3.68 -3.38 7.17
N GLY A 79 -2.89 -3.64 6.11
CA GLY A 79 -1.44 -3.52 6.08
C GLY A 79 -1.01 -2.25 5.37
N TYR A 80 0.02 -1.58 5.87
CA TYR A 80 0.51 -0.33 5.29
C TYR A 80 2.02 -0.29 5.20
N VAL A 81 2.52 0.09 4.04
CA VAL A 81 3.94 0.36 3.79
C VAL A 81 4.06 1.83 3.39
N PRO A 82 4.56 2.70 4.27
CA PRO A 82 4.72 4.12 4.00
C PRO A 82 5.89 4.38 3.03
N GLN A 83 5.87 5.55 2.41
CA GLN A 83 7.02 6.10 1.70
C GLN A 83 8.24 6.15 2.63
N GLY A 84 9.43 5.83 2.12
CA GLY A 84 10.65 5.81 2.94
C GLY A 84 10.87 4.54 3.76
N ARG A 85 10.02 3.48 3.56
CA ARG A 85 10.17 2.13 4.11
C ARG A 85 9.90 2.01 5.61
N GLU A 86 10.38 2.94 6.42
CA GLU A 86 10.23 3.03 7.89
C GLU A 86 10.53 1.69 8.61
N ILE A 87 11.61 1.01 8.21
CA ILE A 87 12.08 -0.19 8.91
C ILE A 87 12.76 0.18 10.23
N PHE A 88 12.81 -0.75 11.16
CA PHE A 88 13.57 -0.61 12.40
C PHE A 88 15.04 -0.95 12.14
N GLY A 89 15.87 0.03 11.80
CA GLY A 89 17.24 -0.17 11.33
C GLY A 89 18.17 -0.84 12.34
N ARG A 90 17.88 -0.71 13.65
CA ARG A 90 18.67 -1.34 14.74
C ARG A 90 18.25 -2.79 15.03
N LEU A 91 17.03 -3.17 14.65
CA LEU A 91 16.53 -4.52 14.78
C LEU A 91 17.02 -5.39 13.62
N THR A 92 17.12 -6.69 13.84
CA THR A 92 17.39 -7.68 12.80
C THR A 92 16.21 -7.78 11.83
N VAL A 93 16.41 -8.46 10.69
CA VAL A 93 15.34 -8.79 9.75
C VAL A 93 14.23 -9.57 10.44
N GLU A 94 14.59 -10.60 11.20
CA GLU A 94 13.65 -11.42 11.95
C GLU A 94 12.84 -10.60 12.95
N GLU A 95 13.49 -9.77 13.75
CA GLU A 95 12.81 -8.88 14.72
C GLU A 95 11.89 -7.87 14.02
N ASN A 96 12.31 -7.30 12.87
CA ASN A 96 11.43 -6.45 12.06
C ASN A 96 10.17 -7.19 11.61
N LEU A 97 10.30 -8.44 11.14
CA LEU A 97 9.15 -9.26 10.74
C LEU A 97 8.25 -9.59 11.93
N GLN A 98 8.83 -9.92 13.09
CA GLN A 98 8.08 -10.17 14.33
C GLN A 98 7.30 -8.94 14.80
N MET A 99 7.83 -7.72 14.61
CA MET A 99 7.08 -6.49 14.86
C MET A 99 5.80 -6.37 14.03
N GLY A 100 5.78 -6.96 12.83
CA GLY A 100 4.58 -7.06 12.00
C GLY A 100 3.48 -7.92 12.63
N LEU A 101 3.82 -8.82 13.55
CA LEU A 101 2.88 -9.67 14.30
C LEU A 101 2.35 -9.02 15.59
N ALA A 102 2.67 -7.77 15.88
CA ALA A 102 2.30 -7.12 17.16
C ALA A 102 0.78 -7.10 17.44
N SER A 103 -0.06 -7.25 16.41
CA SER A 103 -1.52 -7.37 16.54
C SER A 103 -2.02 -8.80 16.75
N LYS A 104 -1.15 -9.80 16.73
CA LYS A 104 -1.44 -11.23 16.85
C LYS A 104 -0.99 -11.78 18.20
N PRO A 105 -1.47 -12.97 18.62
CA PRO A 105 -0.93 -13.65 19.79
C PRO A 105 0.59 -13.86 19.69
N GLY A 106 1.31 -13.73 20.81
CA GLY A 106 2.79 -13.76 20.83
C GLY A 106 3.44 -15.07 20.35
N SER A 107 2.68 -16.17 20.27
CA SER A 107 3.10 -17.46 19.70
C SER A 107 2.86 -17.61 18.21
N THR A 108 2.35 -16.57 17.53
CA THR A 108 2.05 -16.64 16.09
C THR A 108 3.35 -16.75 15.30
N PRO A 109 3.56 -17.81 14.49
CA PRO A 109 4.76 -17.95 13.68
C PRO A 109 4.71 -16.98 12.48
N LEU A 110 5.90 -16.62 11.98
CA LEU A 110 6.01 -15.90 10.71
C LEU A 110 5.52 -16.79 9.57
N PRO A 111 4.67 -16.28 8.66
CA PRO A 111 4.25 -17.02 7.48
C PRO A 111 5.45 -17.38 6.60
N GLU A 112 5.65 -18.67 6.29
CA GLU A 112 6.77 -19.12 5.43
C GLU A 112 6.68 -18.51 4.02
N GLN A 113 5.48 -18.22 3.54
CA GLN A 113 5.24 -17.59 2.25
C GLN A 113 5.91 -16.21 2.10
N LEU A 114 6.22 -15.51 3.20
CA LEU A 114 7.01 -14.26 3.15
C LEU A 114 8.40 -14.50 2.55
N PHE A 115 8.99 -15.66 2.85
CA PHE A 115 10.31 -16.04 2.35
C PHE A 115 10.26 -16.63 0.94
N GLU A 116 9.09 -17.10 0.49
CA GLU A 116 8.85 -17.45 -0.92
C GLU A 116 8.72 -16.19 -1.79
N LEU A 117 8.06 -15.15 -1.26
CA LEU A 117 7.93 -13.85 -1.93
C LEU A 117 9.27 -13.10 -1.98
N PHE A 118 10.03 -13.16 -0.89
CA PHE A 118 11.30 -12.43 -0.71
C PHE A 118 12.39 -13.34 -0.16
N PRO A 119 12.96 -14.27 -0.97
CA PRO A 119 13.92 -15.27 -0.50
C PRO A 119 15.18 -14.69 0.16
N VAL A 120 15.59 -13.49 -0.25
CA VAL A 120 16.74 -12.79 0.31
C VAL A 120 16.59 -12.52 1.81
N LEU A 121 15.37 -12.30 2.30
CA LEU A 121 15.14 -12.04 3.72
C LEU A 121 15.44 -13.27 4.58
N LYS A 122 15.16 -14.48 4.08
CA LYS A 122 15.49 -15.74 4.79
C LYS A 122 16.99 -15.89 5.00
N GLN A 123 17.79 -15.48 4.01
CA GLN A 123 19.24 -15.54 4.08
C GLN A 123 19.84 -14.49 5.04
N MET A 124 19.07 -13.47 5.39
CA MET A 124 19.53 -12.31 6.14
C MET A 124 18.83 -12.14 7.50
N LEU A 125 18.15 -13.17 8.01
CA LEU A 125 17.32 -13.10 9.23
C LEU A 125 18.01 -12.43 10.41
N HIS A 126 19.29 -12.73 10.64
CA HIS A 126 20.06 -12.22 11.77
C HIS A 126 20.81 -10.90 11.46
N ARG A 127 20.67 -10.37 10.25
CA ARG A 127 21.29 -9.12 9.85
C ARG A 127 20.44 -7.93 10.29
N ARG A 128 21.07 -6.82 10.69
CA ARG A 128 20.32 -5.61 11.04
C ARG A 128 19.64 -5.02 9.80
N GLY A 129 18.42 -4.52 9.97
CA GLY A 129 17.67 -3.89 8.89
C GLY A 129 18.41 -2.70 8.26
N GLY A 130 19.15 -1.92 9.08
CA GLY A 130 19.93 -0.79 8.60
C GLY A 130 21.12 -1.16 7.70
N ASP A 131 21.59 -2.41 7.75
CA ASP A 131 22.71 -2.91 6.95
C ASP A 131 22.26 -3.48 5.59
N LEU A 132 20.96 -3.49 5.32
CA LEU A 132 20.39 -3.95 4.08
C LEU A 132 20.49 -2.87 3.00
N SER A 133 20.57 -3.27 1.71
CA SER A 133 20.40 -2.35 0.60
C SER A 133 19.01 -1.74 0.58
N GLY A 134 18.83 -0.59 -0.09
CA GLY A 134 17.53 0.06 -0.18
C GLY A 134 16.41 -0.84 -0.70
N GLY A 135 16.70 -1.68 -1.71
CA GLY A 135 15.75 -2.65 -2.24
C GLY A 135 15.39 -3.75 -1.25
N GLN A 136 16.37 -4.26 -0.49
CA GLN A 136 16.14 -5.26 0.56
C GLN A 136 15.35 -4.68 1.73
N GLN A 137 15.59 -3.42 2.08
CA GLN A 137 14.80 -2.71 3.09
C GLN A 137 13.34 -2.55 2.65
N GLN A 138 13.10 -2.29 1.35
CA GLN A 138 11.74 -2.21 0.80
C GLN A 138 11.03 -3.58 0.85
N GLN A 139 11.73 -4.65 0.47
CA GLN A 139 11.20 -6.01 0.60
C GLN A 139 10.89 -6.36 2.06
N LEU A 140 11.76 -5.96 3.00
CA LEU A 140 11.53 -6.13 4.44
C LEU A 140 10.31 -5.34 4.93
N ALA A 141 10.13 -4.09 4.49
CA ALA A 141 8.99 -3.27 4.85
C ALA A 141 7.65 -3.90 4.38
N ILE A 142 7.63 -4.41 3.14
CA ILE A 142 6.46 -5.10 2.58
C ILE A 142 6.21 -6.41 3.35
N ALA A 143 7.24 -7.25 3.56
CA ALA A 143 7.11 -8.50 4.29
C ALA A 143 6.62 -8.29 5.73
N ARG A 144 7.10 -7.24 6.42
CA ARG A 144 6.63 -6.85 7.76
C ARG A 144 5.14 -6.49 7.76
N ALA A 145 4.67 -5.72 6.77
CA ALA A 145 3.25 -5.39 6.66
C ALA A 145 2.37 -6.62 6.36
N LEU A 146 2.93 -7.60 5.64
CA LEU A 146 2.26 -8.87 5.32
C LEU A 146 2.23 -9.87 6.47
N ALA A 147 3.14 -9.76 7.44
CA ALA A 147 3.31 -10.76 8.50
C ALA A 147 2.00 -11.04 9.27
N ALA A 148 1.17 -10.03 9.51
CA ALA A 148 -0.13 -10.18 10.18
C ALA A 148 -1.24 -10.76 9.29
N GLY A 149 -0.98 -11.07 8.02
CA GLY A 149 -1.99 -11.56 7.07
C GLY A 149 -3.09 -10.53 6.79
N PRO A 150 -2.75 -9.33 6.26
CA PRO A 150 -3.76 -8.34 5.96
C PRO A 150 -4.64 -8.77 4.78
N LYS A 151 -5.87 -8.27 4.73
CA LYS A 151 -6.78 -8.43 3.59
C LYS A 151 -6.78 -7.22 2.65
N LEU A 152 -6.25 -6.08 3.13
CA LEU A 152 -5.99 -4.87 2.37
C LEU A 152 -4.53 -4.46 2.58
N LEU A 153 -3.75 -4.41 1.52
CA LEU A 153 -2.37 -3.90 1.53
C LEU A 153 -2.33 -2.53 0.87
N ILE A 154 -1.80 -1.56 1.58
CA ILE A 154 -1.62 -0.18 1.09
C ILE A 154 -0.12 0.07 0.94
N LEU A 155 0.31 0.49 -0.25
CA LEU A 155 1.71 0.75 -0.60
C LEU A 155 1.86 2.20 -1.08
N ASP A 156 2.75 2.95 -0.44
CA ASP A 156 3.06 4.35 -0.79
C ASP A 156 4.42 4.44 -1.50
N GLU A 157 4.39 4.59 -2.83
CA GLU A 157 5.55 4.73 -3.72
C GLU A 157 6.67 3.68 -3.46
N PRO A 158 6.33 2.37 -3.53
CA PRO A 158 7.27 1.31 -3.16
C PRO A 158 8.47 1.19 -4.10
N THR A 159 8.47 1.87 -5.24
CA THR A 159 9.57 1.81 -6.23
C THR A 159 10.60 2.92 -6.06
N GLU A 160 10.33 3.92 -5.18
CA GLU A 160 11.20 5.08 -5.03
C GLU A 160 12.61 4.72 -4.56
N GLY A 161 13.63 5.12 -5.36
CA GLY A 161 15.03 4.87 -5.04
C GLY A 161 15.46 3.40 -5.05
N ILE A 162 14.74 2.57 -5.81
CA ILE A 162 14.95 1.12 -5.90
C ILE A 162 15.53 0.75 -7.27
N GLN A 163 16.43 -0.24 -7.29
CA GLN A 163 17.01 -0.76 -8.54
C GLN A 163 15.95 -1.51 -9.38
N PRO A 164 16.02 -1.44 -10.73
CA PRO A 164 15.01 -2.04 -11.62
C PRO A 164 14.77 -3.54 -11.41
N SER A 165 15.80 -4.30 -11.06
CA SER A 165 15.65 -5.74 -10.78
C SER A 165 14.74 -6.00 -9.57
N ILE A 166 14.91 -5.22 -8.50
CA ILE A 166 14.11 -5.34 -7.28
C ILE A 166 12.68 -4.81 -7.50
N ILE A 167 12.51 -3.77 -8.33
CA ILE A 167 11.18 -3.29 -8.72
C ILE A 167 10.37 -4.42 -9.36
N LYS A 168 10.97 -5.20 -10.25
CA LYS A 168 10.33 -6.37 -10.87
C LYS A 168 9.95 -7.45 -9.84
N ASP A 169 10.82 -7.71 -8.85
CA ASP A 169 10.52 -8.66 -7.78
C ASP A 169 9.34 -8.20 -6.93
N ILE A 170 9.30 -6.91 -6.57
CA ILE A 170 8.18 -6.29 -5.85
C ILE A 170 6.89 -6.39 -6.67
N GLY A 171 6.94 -6.08 -7.98
CA GLY A 171 5.79 -6.17 -8.88
C GLY A 171 5.21 -7.59 -8.93
N ARG A 172 6.08 -8.61 -9.08
CA ARG A 172 5.66 -10.01 -9.05
C ARG A 172 5.02 -10.41 -7.71
N ALA A 173 5.60 -9.95 -6.60
CA ALA A 173 5.04 -10.21 -5.27
C ALA A 173 3.65 -9.56 -5.12
N ILE A 174 3.48 -8.30 -5.52
CA ILE A 174 2.18 -7.59 -5.49
C ILE A 174 1.14 -8.34 -6.32
N ARG A 175 1.48 -8.73 -7.55
CA ARG A 175 0.54 -9.46 -8.43
C ARG A 175 0.16 -10.80 -7.82
N LYS A 176 1.14 -11.58 -7.34
CA LYS A 176 0.88 -12.85 -6.68
C LYS A 176 -0.02 -12.71 -5.45
N LEU A 177 0.18 -11.67 -4.65
CA LEU A 177 -0.66 -11.38 -3.47
C LEU A 177 -2.10 -11.03 -3.85
N ALA A 178 -2.32 -10.30 -4.93
CA ALA A 178 -3.67 -10.03 -5.41
C ALA A 178 -4.33 -11.31 -5.98
N ASP A 179 -3.64 -12.06 -6.84
CA ASP A 179 -4.19 -13.23 -7.53
C ASP A 179 -4.43 -14.42 -6.60
N GLU A 180 -3.42 -14.77 -5.79
CA GLU A 180 -3.38 -15.98 -4.97
C GLU A 180 -3.59 -15.69 -3.47
N GLY A 181 -3.24 -14.47 -3.03
CA GLY A 181 -3.28 -14.05 -1.64
C GLY A 181 -2.10 -14.54 -0.81
N LEU A 182 -2.22 -14.36 0.51
CA LEU A 182 -1.32 -14.91 1.51
C LEU A 182 -2.02 -16.08 2.20
N ASN A 183 -1.41 -17.27 2.20
CA ASN A 183 -2.01 -18.51 2.74
C ASN A 183 -3.42 -18.80 2.16
N GLY A 184 -3.62 -18.56 0.86
CA GLY A 184 -4.90 -18.77 0.18
C GLY A 184 -5.96 -17.69 0.42
N GLN A 185 -5.66 -16.67 1.21
CA GLN A 185 -6.56 -15.54 1.45
C GLN A 185 -6.22 -14.40 0.47
N LYS A 186 -7.04 -14.20 -0.55
CA LYS A 186 -6.90 -13.10 -1.51
C LYS A 186 -6.82 -11.75 -0.81
N MET A 187 -6.12 -10.83 -1.43
CA MET A 187 -5.84 -9.50 -0.89
C MET A 187 -6.30 -8.42 -1.88
N ALA A 188 -6.85 -7.33 -1.36
CA ALA A 188 -6.98 -6.10 -2.11
C ALA A 188 -5.67 -5.31 -1.97
N VAL A 189 -5.19 -4.70 -3.05
CA VAL A 189 -4.01 -3.84 -3.01
C VAL A 189 -4.38 -2.44 -3.46
N VAL A 190 -4.02 -1.44 -2.66
CA VAL A 190 -4.03 -0.03 -3.05
C VAL A 190 -2.59 0.42 -3.20
N LEU A 191 -2.19 0.68 -4.44
CA LEU A 191 -0.84 1.07 -4.81
C LEU A 191 -0.81 2.54 -5.23
N VAL A 192 -0.12 3.37 -4.46
CA VAL A 192 0.14 4.76 -4.84
C VAL A 192 1.48 4.84 -5.56
N GLU A 193 1.50 5.45 -6.74
CA GLU A 193 2.71 5.53 -7.57
C GLU A 193 2.77 6.81 -8.40
N GLN A 194 4.00 7.17 -8.77
CA GLN A 194 4.31 8.16 -9.81
C GLN A 194 4.89 7.49 -11.06
N PHE A 195 5.49 6.32 -10.90
CA PHE A 195 6.14 5.59 -11.98
C PHE A 195 5.08 4.86 -12.82
N TYR A 196 4.68 5.50 -13.91
CA TYR A 196 3.58 5.06 -14.79
C TYR A 196 3.76 3.61 -15.28
N ASP A 197 4.96 3.23 -15.76
CA ASP A 197 5.16 1.92 -16.36
C ASP A 197 4.96 0.78 -15.36
N PHE A 198 5.46 0.94 -14.15
CA PHE A 198 5.22 -0.02 -13.07
C PHE A 198 3.74 -0.10 -12.67
N ALA A 199 3.08 1.04 -12.57
CA ALA A 199 1.65 1.12 -12.27
C ALA A 199 0.82 0.43 -13.35
N ALA A 200 1.11 0.69 -14.63
CA ALA A 200 0.37 0.14 -15.77
C ALA A 200 0.53 -1.39 -15.89
N GLU A 201 1.70 -1.93 -15.50
CA GLU A 201 1.95 -3.38 -15.48
C GLU A 201 1.07 -4.11 -14.45
N LEU A 202 0.72 -3.43 -13.35
CA LEU A 202 0.04 -4.05 -12.20
C LEU A 202 -1.46 -3.74 -12.12
N ALA A 203 -1.91 -2.62 -12.70
CA ALA A 203 -3.25 -2.10 -12.46
C ALA A 203 -4.37 -3.00 -13.00
N ASP A 204 -5.30 -3.40 -12.14
CA ASP A 204 -6.64 -3.86 -12.53
C ASP A 204 -7.57 -2.66 -12.67
N GLN A 205 -7.43 -1.66 -11.80
CA GLN A 205 -8.09 -0.37 -11.85
C GLN A 205 -7.06 0.75 -11.68
N TYR A 206 -7.30 1.89 -12.31
CA TYR A 206 -6.50 3.08 -12.09
C TYR A 206 -7.34 4.29 -11.70
N LEU A 207 -6.74 5.16 -10.91
CA LEU A 207 -7.26 6.45 -10.49
C LEU A 207 -6.16 7.48 -10.73
N VAL A 208 -6.47 8.59 -11.41
CA VAL A 208 -5.54 9.71 -11.56
C VAL A 208 -5.97 10.82 -10.62
N MET A 209 -5.09 11.19 -9.71
CA MET A 209 -5.30 12.28 -8.76
C MET A 209 -4.64 13.57 -9.21
N GLU A 210 -5.39 14.66 -9.12
CA GLU A 210 -4.89 16.02 -9.27
C GLU A 210 -5.57 16.93 -8.23
N ARG A 211 -4.80 17.75 -7.52
CA ARG A 211 -5.27 18.76 -6.56
C ARG A 211 -6.30 18.23 -5.55
N GLY A 212 -6.13 16.99 -5.11
CA GLY A 212 -7.00 16.36 -4.11
C GLY A 212 -8.26 15.72 -4.67
N GLU A 213 -8.45 15.68 -5.97
CA GLU A 213 -9.60 15.09 -6.67
C GLU A 213 -9.15 13.92 -7.56
N ILE A 214 -10.07 12.99 -7.84
CA ILE A 214 -9.88 11.98 -8.89
C ILE A 214 -10.41 12.57 -10.20
N ILE A 215 -9.48 12.91 -11.11
CA ILE A 215 -9.81 13.53 -12.41
C ILE A 215 -10.08 12.49 -13.49
N LYS A 216 -9.59 11.27 -13.35
CA LYS A 216 -9.83 10.17 -14.28
C LYS A 216 -9.75 8.83 -13.55
N ARG A 217 -10.54 7.87 -14.03
CA ARG A 217 -10.55 6.49 -13.54
C ARG A 217 -10.93 5.52 -14.65
N GLY A 218 -10.50 4.26 -14.53
CA GLY A 218 -10.84 3.21 -15.49
C GLY A 218 -10.21 1.89 -15.14
N ARG A 219 -10.32 0.93 -16.06
CA ARG A 219 -9.63 -0.37 -15.95
C ARG A 219 -8.18 -0.21 -16.36
N GLY A 220 -7.28 -1.01 -15.76
CA GLY A 220 -5.85 -0.97 -16.07
C GLY A 220 -5.55 -1.17 -17.56
N ALA A 221 -6.30 -2.05 -18.22
CA ALA A 221 -6.16 -2.31 -19.66
C ALA A 221 -6.42 -1.06 -20.55
N ASP A 222 -7.18 -0.09 -20.06
CA ASP A 222 -7.57 1.10 -20.81
C ASP A 222 -6.60 2.27 -20.62
N MET A 223 -5.60 2.16 -19.73
CA MET A 223 -4.70 3.26 -19.35
C MET A 223 -4.00 3.93 -20.54
N VAL A 224 -3.62 3.14 -21.55
CA VAL A 224 -2.97 3.66 -22.78
C VAL A 224 -3.98 4.44 -23.64
N ALA A 225 -5.15 3.84 -23.92
CA ALA A 225 -6.22 4.45 -24.71
C ALA A 225 -6.76 5.72 -24.04
N ASP A 226 -6.77 5.72 -22.72
CA ASP A 226 -7.22 6.84 -21.88
C ASP A 226 -6.20 7.98 -21.76
N GLY A 227 -5.00 7.83 -22.31
CA GLY A 227 -3.97 8.85 -22.29
C GLY A 227 -3.43 9.15 -20.88
N VAL A 228 -3.45 8.16 -19.98
CA VAL A 228 -3.05 8.36 -18.58
C VAL A 228 -1.60 8.82 -18.45
N ARG A 229 -0.69 8.34 -19.32
CA ARG A 229 0.71 8.77 -19.34
C ARG A 229 0.85 10.27 -19.55
N GLN A 230 0.05 10.86 -20.45
CA GLN A 230 0.07 12.29 -20.74
C GLN A 230 -0.42 13.11 -19.53
N LEU A 231 -1.44 12.63 -18.81
CA LEU A 231 -1.92 13.27 -17.57
C LEU A 231 -0.85 13.29 -16.47
N MET A 232 0.08 12.33 -16.47
CA MET A 232 1.18 12.27 -15.51
C MET A 232 2.36 13.18 -15.89
N SER A 233 2.45 13.63 -17.14
CA SER A 233 3.59 14.38 -17.69
C SER A 233 3.39 15.90 -17.67
N ILE A 234 2.17 16.38 -17.45
CA ILE A 234 1.82 17.81 -17.38
C ILE A 234 1.93 18.28 -15.93
#